data_46c9b085cf9f3ac8f96e0ab76bc0eadf
#
_entry.id   46c9b085cf9f3ac8f96e0ab76bc0eadf
#
_cell.length_a   1.000
_cell.length_b   1.000
_cell.length_c   1.000
_cell.angle_alpha   90.00
_cell.angle_beta   90.00
_cell.angle_gamma   90.00
#
_symmetry.space_group_name_H-M   'P 1'
#
loop_
_entity.id
_entity.type
_entity.pdbx_description
1 polymer ?
#
loop_
_entity_poly.entity_id
_entity_poly.type
_entity_poly.pdbx_seq_one_letter_code
_entity_poly.pdbx_strand_id
1 'polypeptide(L)'
;MKKALVTGGCGFIGSNLTKELVKQGWQVDVVDDMSNGHLELLDGLSTRVLLNGSFYTAYMMQDLDIERSQDEVVIIQDDFSDDHILSGVYQGTYDVIFHQAAVPRVSYSVEEPWHTTDVNISKTVCLFEAARGAVDRIVWASSSSVYGGADTLPTKEDTVKDPKSPYAWQKSAIEDFAKLAGDLYDLDIVCLRYFNVFGPGQYGDSPYSTAVSAWCHA
;
A
#
# COMPACT_ATOMS: atom_id res chain seq x y z
N MET A 1 -6.83 -12.02 17.61
CA MET A 1 -7.26 -11.79 16.19
C MET A 1 -6.19 -10.93 15.58
N LYS A 2 -5.75 -11.22 14.35
CA LYS A 2 -4.75 -10.38 13.68
C LYS A 2 -5.40 -9.12 13.12
N LYS A 3 -4.70 -7.98 13.27
CA LYS A 3 -5.13 -6.69 12.76
C LYS A 3 -4.15 -6.18 11.70
N ALA A 4 -4.69 -5.79 10.55
CA ALA A 4 -3.91 -5.29 9.42
C ALA A 4 -4.21 -3.82 9.12
N LEU A 5 -3.19 -3.07 8.73
CA LEU A 5 -3.31 -1.81 8.02
C LEU A 5 -3.08 -2.04 6.54
N VAL A 6 -4.03 -1.62 5.69
CA VAL A 6 -3.88 -1.64 4.23
C VAL A 6 -3.83 -0.21 3.72
N THR A 7 -2.66 0.29 3.34
CA THR A 7 -2.57 1.61 2.70
C THR A 7 -2.85 1.47 1.21
N GLY A 8 -3.56 2.43 0.62
CA GLY A 8 -4.05 2.30 -0.76
C GLY A 8 -5.16 1.24 -0.90
N GLY A 9 -5.91 1.00 0.18
CA GLY A 9 -6.89 -0.08 0.25
C GLY A 9 -8.17 0.18 -0.53
N CYS A 10 -8.43 1.41 -0.98
CA CYS A 10 -9.51 1.74 -1.90
C CYS A 10 -9.07 1.68 -3.38
N GLY A 11 -7.81 1.36 -3.67
CA GLY A 11 -7.31 1.08 -5.01
C GLY A 11 -7.64 -0.34 -5.48
N PHE A 12 -7.37 -0.64 -6.76
CA PHE A 12 -7.65 -1.95 -7.38
C PHE A 12 -7.03 -3.13 -6.60
N ILE A 13 -5.72 -3.10 -6.34
CA ILE A 13 -5.04 -4.21 -5.64
C ILE A 13 -5.43 -4.23 -4.16
N GLY A 14 -5.41 -3.06 -3.50
CA GLY A 14 -5.70 -2.93 -2.07
C GLY A 14 -7.10 -3.36 -1.69
N SER A 15 -8.12 -3.07 -2.51
CA SER A 15 -9.50 -3.46 -2.25
C SER A 15 -9.71 -4.99 -2.34
N ASN A 16 -9.09 -5.65 -3.32
CA ASN A 16 -9.13 -7.10 -3.43
C ASN A 16 -8.41 -7.77 -2.24
N LEU A 17 -7.26 -7.22 -1.83
CA LEU A 17 -6.54 -7.68 -0.65
C LEU A 17 -7.37 -7.50 0.63
N THR A 18 -7.97 -6.33 0.82
CA THR A 18 -8.85 -6.03 1.97
C THR A 18 -9.99 -7.05 2.07
N LYS A 19 -10.69 -7.32 0.96
CA LYS A 19 -11.75 -8.32 0.90
C LYS A 19 -11.28 -9.71 1.31
N GLU A 20 -10.13 -10.13 0.83
CA GLU A 20 -9.58 -11.45 1.15
C GLU A 20 -9.13 -11.54 2.63
N LEU A 21 -8.53 -10.49 3.18
CA LEU A 21 -8.14 -10.44 4.59
C LEU A 21 -9.36 -10.55 5.52
N VAL A 22 -10.44 -9.79 5.25
CA VAL A 22 -11.70 -9.87 6.01
C VAL A 22 -12.27 -11.28 5.94
N LYS A 23 -12.32 -11.89 4.75
CA LYS A 23 -12.77 -13.27 4.56
C LYS A 23 -11.95 -14.28 5.37
N GLN A 24 -10.67 -14.02 5.58
CA GLN A 24 -9.77 -14.83 6.41
C GLN A 24 -9.89 -14.52 7.91
N GLY A 25 -10.80 -13.64 8.32
CA GLY A 25 -11.06 -13.30 9.72
C GLY A 25 -10.07 -12.29 10.32
N TRP A 26 -9.39 -11.50 9.48
CA TRP A 26 -8.59 -10.39 9.96
C TRP A 26 -9.46 -9.17 10.24
N GLN A 27 -9.09 -8.41 11.24
CA GLN A 27 -9.56 -7.04 11.38
C GLN A 27 -8.73 -6.13 10.47
N VAL A 28 -9.37 -5.30 9.66
CA VAL A 28 -8.68 -4.50 8.64
C VAL A 28 -9.03 -3.03 8.77
N ASP A 29 -8.00 -2.18 8.88
CA ASP A 29 -8.11 -0.75 8.67
C ASP A 29 -7.49 -0.42 7.30
N VAL A 30 -8.17 0.46 6.57
CA VAL A 30 -7.74 0.96 5.27
C VAL A 30 -7.39 2.44 5.42
N VAL A 31 -6.24 2.85 4.86
CA VAL A 31 -5.90 4.27 4.69
C VAL A 31 -5.73 4.55 3.20
N ASP A 32 -6.44 5.56 2.69
CA ASP A 32 -6.40 5.94 1.28
C ASP A 32 -6.70 7.43 1.14
N ASP A 33 -5.90 8.17 0.39
CA ASP A 33 -6.09 9.60 0.12
C ASP A 33 -7.17 9.87 -0.93
N MET A 34 -7.72 8.81 -1.50
CA MET A 34 -8.74 8.80 -2.56
C MET A 34 -8.31 9.47 -3.87
N SER A 35 -7.02 9.71 -4.05
CA SER A 35 -6.48 10.29 -5.31
C SER A 35 -6.74 9.38 -6.53
N ASN A 36 -6.76 8.08 -6.33
CA ASN A 36 -7.09 7.04 -7.32
C ASN A 36 -7.92 5.90 -6.71
N GLY A 37 -8.32 6.03 -5.46
CA GLY A 37 -9.15 5.07 -4.74
C GLY A 37 -10.64 5.31 -4.98
N HIS A 38 -11.45 4.25 -4.90
CA HIS A 38 -12.89 4.30 -5.05
C HIS A 38 -13.55 3.43 -3.97
N LEU A 39 -14.47 4.02 -3.20
CA LEU A 39 -15.16 3.30 -2.11
C LEU A 39 -15.98 2.11 -2.64
N GLU A 40 -16.53 2.22 -3.85
CA GLU A 40 -17.31 1.16 -4.51
C GLU A 40 -16.49 -0.14 -4.69
N LEU A 41 -15.16 -0.05 -4.73
CA LEU A 41 -14.30 -1.24 -4.79
C LEU A 41 -14.37 -2.07 -3.51
N LEU A 42 -14.87 -1.52 -2.40
CA LEU A 42 -15.09 -2.21 -1.13
C LEU A 42 -16.57 -2.61 -0.92
N ASP A 43 -17.42 -2.44 -1.92
CA ASP A 43 -18.82 -2.89 -1.86
C ASP A 43 -18.92 -4.36 -1.47
N GLY A 44 -19.92 -4.65 -0.64
CA GLY A 44 -20.16 -5.98 -0.07
C GLY A 44 -19.47 -6.22 1.29
N LEU A 45 -18.63 -5.31 1.75
CA LEU A 45 -18.09 -5.30 3.10
C LEU A 45 -18.92 -4.39 4.02
N SER A 46 -18.93 -4.70 5.32
CA SER A 46 -19.36 -3.73 6.34
C SER A 46 -18.26 -2.70 6.50
N THR A 47 -18.55 -1.43 6.21
CA THR A 47 -17.52 -0.37 6.22
C THR A 47 -17.94 0.81 7.08
N ARG A 48 -16.95 1.42 7.75
CA ARG A 48 -17.08 2.71 8.45
C ARG A 48 -16.05 3.67 7.87
N VAL A 49 -16.50 4.78 7.32
CA VAL A 49 -15.62 5.79 6.72
C VAL A 49 -15.36 6.91 7.71
N LEU A 50 -14.10 7.21 7.95
CA LEU A 50 -13.63 8.35 8.73
C LEU A 50 -13.03 9.38 7.79
N LEU A 51 -13.62 10.57 7.78
CA LEU A 51 -13.18 11.66 6.92
C LEU A 51 -12.08 12.48 7.58
N ASN A 52 -11.18 12.96 6.74
CA ASN A 52 -9.99 13.76 6.97
C ASN A 52 -10.03 14.74 8.17
N GLY A 53 -8.96 14.76 8.97
CA GLY A 53 -8.56 15.88 9.83
C GLY A 53 -9.36 16.10 11.10
N SER A 54 -10.38 15.33 11.42
CA SER A 54 -11.19 15.52 12.61
C SER A 54 -10.63 14.72 13.79
N PHE A 55 -9.72 15.32 14.58
CA PHE A 55 -9.43 14.98 15.99
C PHE A 55 -9.29 13.48 16.38
N TYR A 56 -8.92 12.60 15.45
CA TYR A 56 -8.68 11.21 15.78
C TYR A 56 -7.25 11.02 16.25
N THR A 57 -7.01 11.31 17.52
CA THR A 57 -5.80 10.88 18.21
C THR A 57 -5.79 9.36 18.33
N ALA A 58 -4.61 8.77 18.53
CA ALA A 58 -4.46 7.34 18.82
C ALA A 58 -5.41 6.81 19.91
N TYR A 59 -5.85 7.67 20.82
CA TYR A 59 -6.86 7.40 21.83
C TYR A 59 -8.22 7.01 21.23
N MET A 60 -8.66 7.72 20.18
CA MET A 60 -9.94 7.41 19.52
C MET A 60 -9.88 6.15 18.64
N MET A 61 -8.71 5.78 18.13
CA MET A 61 -8.54 4.51 17.43
C MET A 61 -8.76 3.32 18.35
N GLN A 62 -8.35 3.42 19.64
CA GLN A 62 -8.64 2.41 20.67
C GLN A 62 -10.12 2.37 21.05
N ASP A 63 -10.79 3.53 21.14
CA ASP A 63 -12.22 3.60 21.44
C ASP A 63 -13.08 3.07 20.28
N LEU A 64 -12.65 3.26 19.03
CA LEU A 64 -13.33 2.71 17.85
C LEU A 64 -13.35 1.17 17.85
N ASP A 65 -12.29 0.53 18.34
CA ASP A 65 -12.20 -0.93 18.39
C ASP A 65 -13.16 -1.55 19.41
N ILE A 66 -13.61 -0.80 20.44
CA ILE A 66 -14.57 -1.27 21.45
C ILE A 66 -16.00 -1.40 20.88
N GLU A 67 -16.36 -0.55 19.91
CA GLU A 67 -17.71 -0.51 19.31
C GLU A 67 -17.78 -1.17 17.91
N ARG A 68 -16.68 -1.78 17.46
CA ARG A 68 -16.54 -2.31 16.11
C ARG A 68 -16.94 -3.79 16.02
N SER A 69 -17.70 -4.16 14.98
CA SER A 69 -17.91 -5.57 14.66
C SER A 69 -16.65 -6.19 14.05
N GLN A 70 -16.48 -7.51 14.20
CA GLN A 70 -15.26 -8.22 13.81
C GLN A 70 -14.95 -8.10 12.31
N ASP A 71 -15.97 -8.01 11.47
CA ASP A 71 -15.92 -7.96 10.01
C ASP A 71 -16.05 -6.54 9.45
N GLU A 72 -16.16 -5.52 10.32
CA GLU A 72 -16.24 -4.13 9.89
C GLU A 72 -14.86 -3.62 9.49
N VAL A 73 -14.74 -3.07 8.29
CA VAL A 73 -13.55 -2.37 7.80
C VAL A 73 -13.65 -0.89 8.13
N VAL A 74 -12.66 -0.36 8.82
CA VAL A 74 -12.54 1.09 9.02
C VAL A 74 -11.74 1.66 7.86
N ILE A 75 -12.30 2.63 7.15
CA ILE A 75 -11.67 3.33 6.03
C ILE A 75 -11.33 4.72 6.52
N ILE A 76 -10.05 5.06 6.58
CA ILE A 76 -9.53 6.37 6.96
C ILE A 76 -9.14 7.08 5.67
N GLN A 77 -9.92 8.10 5.32
CA GLN A 77 -9.64 8.91 4.14
C GLN A 77 -8.60 9.97 4.48
N ASP A 78 -7.32 9.59 4.36
CA ASP A 78 -6.20 10.47 4.67
C ASP A 78 -4.90 9.98 4.04
N ASP A 79 -3.84 10.78 4.14
CA ASP A 79 -2.50 10.36 3.75
C ASP A 79 -1.92 9.36 4.76
N PHE A 80 -1.34 8.27 4.27
CA PHE A 80 -0.79 7.23 5.13
C PHE A 80 0.42 7.69 5.97
N SER A 81 1.00 8.85 5.66
CA SER A 81 2.10 9.46 6.41
C SER A 81 1.66 10.51 7.43
N ASP A 82 0.36 10.72 7.60
CA ASP A 82 -0.13 11.70 8.56
C ASP A 82 0.12 11.24 10.00
N ASP A 83 0.41 12.22 10.86
CA ASP A 83 0.87 11.97 12.24
C ASP A 83 -0.03 11.03 13.04
N HIS A 84 -1.35 11.10 12.85
CA HIS A 84 -2.28 10.25 13.59
C HIS A 84 -2.23 8.79 13.09
N ILE A 85 -2.00 8.56 11.79
CA ILE A 85 -1.79 7.22 11.21
C ILE A 85 -0.48 6.63 11.74
N LEU A 86 0.61 7.40 11.60
CA LEU A 86 1.94 6.98 12.06
C LEU A 86 1.95 6.74 13.58
N SER A 87 1.23 7.55 14.36
CA SER A 87 1.09 7.35 15.80
C SER A 87 0.40 6.02 16.14
N GLY A 88 -0.66 5.66 15.41
CA GLY A 88 -1.32 4.36 15.55
C GLY A 88 -0.39 3.19 15.22
N VAL A 89 0.40 3.31 14.17
CA VAL A 89 1.42 2.32 13.80
C VAL A 89 2.48 2.20 14.91
N TYR A 90 3.06 3.32 15.35
CA TYR A 90 4.08 3.36 16.39
C TYR A 90 3.62 2.76 17.73
N GLN A 91 2.33 2.87 18.04
CA GLN A 91 1.74 2.30 19.27
C GLN A 91 1.45 0.79 19.17
N GLY A 92 1.77 0.16 18.05
CA GLY A 92 1.54 -1.28 17.86
C GLY A 92 0.07 -1.65 17.66
N THR A 93 -0.73 -0.77 17.06
CA THR A 93 -2.14 -1.05 16.78
C THR A 93 -2.30 -2.18 15.76
N TYR A 94 -1.31 -2.42 14.90
CA TYR A 94 -1.35 -3.37 13.80
C TYR A 94 -0.29 -4.45 13.93
N ASP A 95 -0.69 -5.70 13.65
CA ASP A 95 0.26 -6.82 13.55
C ASP A 95 1.02 -6.79 12.21
N VAL A 96 0.30 -6.45 11.12
CA VAL A 96 0.87 -6.44 9.76
C VAL A 96 0.42 -5.20 8.99
N ILE A 97 1.36 -4.61 8.24
CA ILE A 97 1.07 -3.53 7.29
C ILE A 97 1.19 -4.08 5.87
N PHE A 98 0.13 -3.92 5.09
CA PHE A 98 0.15 -4.13 3.64
C PHE A 98 0.22 -2.76 2.95
N HIS A 99 1.41 -2.36 2.57
CA HIS A 99 1.64 -1.05 1.99
C HIS A 99 1.52 -1.09 0.46
N GLN A 100 0.30 -0.74 -0.03
CA GLN A 100 -0.03 -0.72 -1.46
C GLN A 100 -0.10 0.72 -2.01
N ALA A 101 -0.22 1.73 -1.14
CA ALA A 101 -0.26 3.13 -1.55
C ALA A 101 1.02 3.53 -2.28
N ALA A 102 0.87 4.14 -3.43
CA ALA A 102 1.96 4.70 -4.23
C ALA A 102 1.39 5.56 -5.36
N VAL A 103 2.23 6.39 -5.95
CA VAL A 103 1.97 6.99 -7.26
C VAL A 103 2.61 6.09 -8.33
N PRO A 104 1.84 5.19 -9.00
CA PRO A 104 2.40 4.06 -9.76
C PRO A 104 2.75 4.39 -11.23
N ARG A 105 2.52 5.62 -11.72
CA ARG A 105 2.67 5.98 -13.13
C ARG A 105 4.12 6.28 -13.50
N VAL A 106 4.69 5.43 -14.38
CA VAL A 106 6.03 5.65 -14.94
C VAL A 106 6.11 6.99 -15.67
N SER A 107 5.16 7.30 -16.58
CA SER A 107 5.14 8.59 -17.32
C SER A 107 5.02 9.78 -16.38
N TYR A 108 4.10 9.73 -15.41
CA TYR A 108 3.92 10.79 -14.44
C TYR A 108 5.15 11.01 -13.56
N SER A 109 5.90 9.95 -13.22
CA SER A 109 7.15 10.08 -12.46
C SER A 109 8.24 10.83 -13.24
N VAL A 110 8.18 10.83 -14.57
CA VAL A 110 9.08 11.62 -15.43
C VAL A 110 8.66 13.09 -15.45
N GLU A 111 7.36 13.35 -15.48
CA GLU A 111 6.78 14.70 -15.50
C GLU A 111 6.89 15.37 -14.11
N GLU A 112 6.59 14.63 -13.04
CA GLU A 112 6.52 15.11 -11.65
C GLU A 112 7.44 14.28 -10.71
N PRO A 113 8.76 14.28 -10.94
CA PRO A 113 9.68 13.42 -10.18
C PRO A 113 9.76 13.78 -8.71
N TRP A 114 9.59 15.06 -8.36
CA TRP A 114 9.58 15.49 -6.96
C TRP A 114 8.38 14.90 -6.20
N HIS A 115 7.18 15.11 -6.71
CA HIS A 115 5.96 14.63 -6.07
C HIS A 115 5.97 13.10 -5.91
N THR A 116 6.34 12.38 -6.97
CA THR A 116 6.40 10.91 -6.91
C THR A 116 7.50 10.41 -5.96
N THR A 117 8.62 11.13 -5.84
CA THR A 117 9.69 10.77 -4.88
C THR A 117 9.23 11.02 -3.46
N ASP A 118 8.53 12.12 -3.20
CA ASP A 118 7.99 12.40 -1.87
C ASP A 118 7.03 11.28 -1.41
N VAL A 119 6.05 10.95 -2.23
CA VAL A 119 5.08 9.88 -1.89
C VAL A 119 5.74 8.50 -1.82
N ASN A 120 6.47 8.11 -2.86
CA ASN A 120 6.96 6.74 -2.99
C ASN A 120 8.21 6.44 -2.15
N ILE A 121 8.97 7.46 -1.74
CA ILE A 121 10.17 7.29 -0.91
C ILE A 121 9.99 7.92 0.47
N SER A 122 9.85 9.26 0.55
CA SER A 122 9.89 9.96 1.84
C SER A 122 8.81 9.47 2.79
N LYS A 123 7.57 9.45 2.34
CA LYS A 123 6.42 8.98 3.14
C LYS A 123 6.49 7.48 3.44
N THR A 124 6.97 6.65 2.51
CA THR A 124 7.18 5.22 2.73
C THR A 124 8.22 4.98 3.83
N VAL A 125 9.32 5.74 3.84
CA VAL A 125 10.34 5.66 4.90
C VAL A 125 9.76 6.08 6.25
N CYS A 126 8.93 7.14 6.32
CA CYS A 126 8.24 7.54 7.55
C CYS A 126 7.35 6.41 8.11
N LEU A 127 6.61 5.72 7.23
CA LEU A 127 5.79 4.57 7.63
C LEU A 127 6.66 3.42 8.17
N PHE A 128 7.78 3.10 7.52
CA PHE A 128 8.69 2.05 7.96
C PHE A 128 9.34 2.41 9.31
N GLU A 129 9.70 3.69 9.50
CA GLU A 129 10.22 4.17 10.78
C GLU A 129 9.19 4.02 11.91
N ALA A 130 7.94 4.40 11.67
CA ALA A 130 6.86 4.25 12.65
C ALA A 130 6.58 2.78 13.01
N ALA A 131 6.76 1.86 12.05
CA ALA A 131 6.56 0.42 12.25
C ALA A 131 7.66 -0.27 13.05
N ARG A 132 8.78 0.40 13.28
CA ARG A 132 9.97 -0.17 13.89
C ARG A 132 9.74 -0.60 15.34
N GLY A 133 9.85 -1.91 15.58
CA GLY A 133 9.62 -2.51 16.91
C GLY A 133 8.14 -2.52 17.34
N ALA A 134 7.21 -2.14 16.46
CA ALA A 134 5.79 -2.02 16.74
C ALA A 134 4.91 -2.92 15.87
N VAL A 135 5.44 -3.43 14.75
CA VAL A 135 4.71 -4.24 13.76
C VAL A 135 5.50 -5.50 13.45
N ASP A 136 4.83 -6.65 13.38
CA ASP A 136 5.48 -7.94 13.12
C ASP A 136 6.05 -8.03 11.71
N ARG A 137 5.34 -7.46 10.70
CA ARG A 137 5.73 -7.54 9.29
C ARG A 137 5.14 -6.41 8.45
N ILE A 138 5.92 -5.96 7.47
CA ILE A 138 5.44 -5.11 6.38
C ILE A 138 5.50 -5.91 5.08
N VAL A 139 4.38 -5.95 4.33
CA VAL A 139 4.33 -6.46 2.96
C VAL A 139 4.18 -5.27 2.03
N TRP A 140 5.25 -4.95 1.31
CA TRP A 140 5.33 -3.75 0.50
C TRP A 140 5.28 -4.05 -1.00
N ALA A 141 4.49 -3.25 -1.73
CA ALA A 141 4.34 -3.34 -3.17
C ALA A 141 5.55 -2.72 -3.89
N SER A 142 6.51 -3.55 -4.29
CA SER A 142 7.54 -3.20 -5.26
C SER A 142 7.00 -3.40 -6.70
N SER A 143 7.86 -3.40 -7.69
CA SER A 143 7.47 -3.45 -9.09
C SER A 143 8.50 -4.19 -9.95
N SER A 144 8.04 -4.91 -10.96
CA SER A 144 8.92 -5.48 -12.00
C SER A 144 9.67 -4.42 -12.80
N SER A 145 9.26 -3.15 -12.73
CA SER A 145 9.97 -2.03 -13.35
C SER A 145 11.40 -1.85 -12.83
N VAL A 146 11.72 -2.37 -11.64
CA VAL A 146 13.09 -2.35 -11.08
C VAL A 146 14.10 -3.08 -11.96
N TYR A 147 13.65 -4.05 -12.76
CA TYR A 147 14.51 -4.79 -13.69
C TYR A 147 14.87 -3.99 -14.96
N GLY A 148 14.12 -2.92 -15.30
CA GLY A 148 14.38 -2.07 -16.47
C GLY A 148 14.16 -2.72 -17.82
N GLY A 149 13.80 -3.98 -17.85
CA GLY A 149 13.68 -4.90 -18.98
C GLY A 149 14.37 -6.21 -18.63
N ALA A 150 13.99 -7.28 -19.30
CA ALA A 150 14.58 -8.61 -19.04
C ALA A 150 15.17 -9.18 -20.33
N ASP A 151 16.47 -9.37 -20.33
CA ASP A 151 17.17 -10.07 -21.42
C ASP A 151 16.95 -11.58 -21.36
N THR A 152 16.55 -12.11 -20.18
CA THR A 152 16.33 -13.53 -19.93
C THR A 152 14.96 -13.75 -19.30
N LEU A 153 14.20 -14.70 -19.85
CA LEU A 153 12.89 -15.10 -19.34
C LEU A 153 12.92 -16.59 -18.89
N PRO A 154 12.22 -16.95 -17.80
CA PRO A 154 11.51 -16.06 -16.88
C PRO A 154 12.47 -15.18 -16.06
N THR A 155 12.06 -13.95 -15.76
CA THR A 155 12.82 -13.04 -14.91
C THR A 155 12.80 -13.55 -13.48
N LYS A 156 13.98 -13.78 -12.89
CA LYS A 156 14.13 -14.24 -11.50
C LYS A 156 14.37 -13.08 -10.54
N GLU A 157 14.15 -13.33 -9.26
CA GLU A 157 14.30 -12.33 -8.20
C GLU A 157 15.76 -11.88 -8.03
N ASP A 158 16.75 -12.73 -8.37
CA ASP A 158 18.19 -12.43 -8.34
C ASP A 158 18.69 -11.66 -9.57
N THR A 159 17.81 -11.39 -10.55
CA THR A 159 18.16 -10.57 -11.71
C THR A 159 18.57 -9.16 -11.27
N VAL A 160 19.69 -8.68 -11.81
CA VAL A 160 20.25 -7.35 -11.50
C VAL A 160 19.20 -6.26 -11.78
N LYS A 161 19.03 -5.36 -10.82
CA LYS A 161 18.15 -4.20 -10.98
C LYS A 161 18.81 -3.18 -11.93
N ASP A 162 18.03 -2.67 -12.90
CA ASP A 162 18.47 -1.67 -13.87
C ASP A 162 17.33 -0.67 -14.17
N PRO A 163 16.90 0.12 -13.17
CA PRO A 163 15.74 1.00 -13.29
C PRO A 163 15.91 2.05 -14.38
N LYS A 164 14.90 2.19 -15.26
CA LYS A 164 14.93 3.09 -16.43
C LYS A 164 13.99 4.30 -16.29
N SER A 165 13.40 4.51 -15.12
CA SER A 165 12.51 5.65 -14.85
C SER A 165 12.63 6.08 -13.39
N PRO A 166 12.21 7.32 -13.03
CA PRO A 166 12.14 7.75 -11.64
C PRO A 166 11.31 6.79 -10.77
N TYR A 167 10.13 6.36 -11.24
CA TYR A 167 9.31 5.37 -10.52
C TYR A 167 10.06 4.05 -10.26
N ALA A 168 10.72 3.51 -11.29
CA ALA A 168 11.49 2.28 -11.15
C ALA A 168 12.64 2.43 -10.15
N TRP A 169 13.33 3.58 -10.20
CA TRP A 169 14.38 3.93 -9.25
C TRP A 169 13.84 4.06 -7.82
N GLN A 170 12.69 4.73 -7.64
CA GLN A 170 12.03 4.87 -6.33
C GLN A 170 11.73 3.50 -5.72
N LYS A 171 11.16 2.58 -6.49
CA LYS A 171 10.90 1.21 -6.04
C LYS A 171 12.21 0.47 -5.72
N SER A 172 13.24 0.59 -6.56
CA SER A 172 14.55 -0.01 -6.29
C SER A 172 15.20 0.54 -5.01
N ALA A 173 15.14 1.85 -4.80
CA ALA A 173 15.72 2.51 -3.62
C ALA A 173 15.04 2.05 -2.31
N ILE A 174 13.72 1.89 -2.30
CA ILE A 174 13.00 1.38 -1.14
C ILE A 174 13.30 -0.10 -0.89
N GLU A 175 13.52 -0.94 -1.91
CA GLU A 175 13.99 -2.31 -1.68
C GLU A 175 15.35 -2.35 -0.99
N ASP A 176 16.28 -1.46 -1.40
CA ASP A 176 17.60 -1.36 -0.77
C ASP A 176 17.49 -0.84 0.67
N PHE A 177 16.60 0.14 0.91
CA PHE A 177 16.30 0.63 2.25
C PHE A 177 15.63 -0.45 3.12
N ALA A 178 14.69 -1.22 2.59
CA ALA A 178 14.01 -2.30 3.31
C ALA A 178 15.01 -3.36 3.81
N LYS A 179 15.98 -3.73 2.96
CA LYS A 179 17.07 -4.63 3.37
C LYS A 179 17.91 -4.02 4.50
N LEU A 180 18.30 -2.76 4.36
CA LEU A 180 19.06 -2.05 5.38
C LEU A 180 18.27 -1.93 6.69
N ALA A 181 16.98 -1.66 6.62
CA ALA A 181 16.10 -1.57 7.79
C ALA A 181 15.97 -2.92 8.52
N GLY A 182 15.91 -4.03 7.77
CA GLY A 182 16.00 -5.37 8.34
C GLY A 182 17.30 -5.61 9.09
N ASP A 183 18.42 -5.29 8.47
CA ASP A 183 19.74 -5.49 9.05
C ASP A 183 20.00 -4.62 10.30
N LEU A 184 19.49 -3.39 10.33
CA LEU A 184 19.75 -2.41 11.40
C LEU A 184 18.71 -2.40 12.51
N TYR A 185 17.44 -2.66 12.17
CA TYR A 185 16.30 -2.42 13.07
C TYR A 185 15.48 -3.67 13.34
N ASP A 186 15.87 -4.82 12.79
CA ASP A 186 15.11 -6.08 12.87
C ASP A 186 13.67 -5.93 12.35
N LEU A 187 13.49 -5.09 11.31
CA LEU A 187 12.18 -4.83 10.69
C LEU A 187 11.95 -5.83 9.56
N ASP A 188 10.96 -6.71 9.72
CA ASP A 188 10.62 -7.72 8.71
C ASP A 188 9.81 -7.08 7.57
N ILE A 189 10.48 -6.83 6.42
CA ILE A 189 9.85 -6.24 5.23
C ILE A 189 9.96 -7.22 4.06
N VAL A 190 8.80 -7.61 3.52
CA VAL A 190 8.70 -8.42 2.30
C VAL A 190 8.38 -7.50 1.12
N CYS A 191 9.29 -7.42 0.16
CA CYS A 191 9.10 -6.63 -1.06
C CYS A 191 8.55 -7.50 -2.19
N LEU A 192 7.35 -7.23 -2.67
CA LEU A 192 6.71 -7.97 -3.75
C LEU A 192 6.84 -7.22 -5.07
N ARG A 193 7.66 -7.72 -5.99
CA ARG A 193 7.83 -7.14 -7.33
C ARG A 193 6.65 -7.50 -8.22
N TYR A 194 5.58 -6.70 -8.16
CA TYR A 194 4.41 -6.94 -9.01
C TYR A 194 4.76 -6.74 -10.48
N PHE A 195 4.35 -7.70 -11.28
CA PHE A 195 4.25 -7.57 -12.74
C PHE A 195 2.90 -6.94 -13.10
N ASN A 196 2.46 -7.06 -14.36
CA ASN A 196 1.17 -6.53 -14.78
C ASN A 196 0.04 -7.33 -14.10
N VAL A 197 -0.56 -6.73 -13.10
CA VAL A 197 -1.70 -7.31 -12.38
C VAL A 197 -2.98 -6.97 -13.11
N PHE A 198 -3.91 -7.91 -13.19
CA PHE A 198 -5.25 -7.72 -13.72
C PHE A 198 -6.28 -8.50 -12.90
N GLY A 199 -7.53 -8.05 -12.90
CA GLY A 199 -8.58 -8.75 -12.15
C GLY A 199 -9.82 -7.88 -11.91
N PRO A 200 -10.76 -8.38 -11.09
CA PRO A 200 -11.99 -7.68 -10.74
C PRO A 200 -11.71 -6.31 -10.08
N GLY A 201 -12.47 -5.30 -10.50
CA GLY A 201 -12.33 -3.93 -9.96
C GLY A 201 -11.22 -3.10 -10.63
N GLN A 202 -10.54 -3.62 -11.65
CA GLN A 202 -9.64 -2.82 -12.45
C GLN A 202 -10.43 -2.02 -13.50
N TYR A 203 -10.36 -0.69 -13.43
CA TYR A 203 -11.02 0.19 -14.39
C TYR A 203 -10.34 0.11 -15.77
N GLY A 204 -11.15 -0.13 -16.82
CA GLY A 204 -10.67 -0.27 -18.19
C GLY A 204 -10.31 1.06 -18.86
N ASP A 205 -10.92 2.16 -18.45
CA ASP A 205 -10.69 3.53 -18.89
C ASP A 205 -9.61 4.27 -18.09
N SER A 206 -9.07 3.63 -17.08
CA SER A 206 -7.98 4.18 -16.28
C SER A 206 -6.69 4.27 -17.10
N PRO A 207 -5.90 5.34 -16.92
CA PRO A 207 -4.54 5.41 -17.47
C PRO A 207 -3.61 4.29 -16.97
N TYR A 208 -4.04 3.53 -15.97
CA TYR A 208 -3.35 2.36 -15.41
C TYR A 208 -3.87 1.02 -15.96
N SER A 209 -4.83 1.07 -16.89
CA SER A 209 -5.45 -0.12 -17.46
C SER A 209 -4.41 -1.00 -18.14
N THR A 210 -4.44 -2.28 -17.81
CA THR A 210 -3.71 -3.28 -18.60
C THR A 210 -4.46 -3.53 -19.92
N ALA A 211 -3.79 -4.13 -20.91
CA ALA A 211 -4.44 -4.49 -22.17
C ALA A 211 -5.71 -5.33 -21.94
N VAL A 212 -5.71 -6.23 -20.96
CA VAL A 212 -6.86 -7.08 -20.64
C VAL A 212 -8.03 -6.24 -20.14
N SER A 213 -7.83 -5.35 -19.15
CA SER A 213 -8.91 -4.52 -18.63
C SER A 213 -9.44 -3.52 -19.66
N ALA A 214 -8.56 -2.93 -20.48
CA ALA A 214 -8.96 -2.05 -21.56
C ALA A 214 -9.82 -2.77 -22.61
N TRP A 215 -9.47 -4.02 -22.98
CA TRP A 215 -10.26 -4.82 -23.92
C TRP A 215 -11.61 -5.27 -23.35
N CYS A 216 -11.68 -5.55 -22.05
CA CYS A 216 -12.96 -5.89 -21.41
C CYS A 216 -13.92 -4.69 -21.27
N HIS A 217 -13.38 -3.48 -21.33
CA HIS A 217 -14.16 -2.24 -21.24
C HIS A 217 -14.61 -1.70 -22.62
N ALA A 218 -13.94 -2.08 -23.70
CA ALA A 218 -14.24 -1.67 -25.08
C ALA A 218 -15.42 -2.42 -25.66
#